data_b34d8e83a00734e015a9c0f4d4466890
#
_entry.id   b34d8e83a00734e015a9c0f4d4466890
#
_cell.length_a   1.000
_cell.length_b   1.000
_cell.length_c   1.000
_cell.angle_alpha   90.00
_cell.angle_beta   90.00
_cell.angle_gamma   90.00
#
_symmetry.space_group_name_H-M   'P 1'
#
loop_
_entity.id
_entity.type
_entity.pdbx_description
1 polymer ?
#
loop_
_entity_poly.entity_id
_entity_poly.type
_entity_poly.pdbx_seq_one_letter_code
_entity_poly.pdbx_strand_id
1 'polypeptide(L)'
;MSSSGSTPVTSRPSTPARSKDMAASDLPTHAIPGQPLCSAREYAPGPGTYLDEYALLGGGGAIVASVLGAVVVSKNTTKPSTTPTSNGLKRKEAGAEKGGSDPRPRISVVRPASKGGSAGAVPDVDDVVLVRVLRINPRQASVAILVVGESNSSTDEYGGIIRAQDVRETEKDKVKMQNCFKPGDIVRARVISLGDGTNYYLSTAANDLGVVFAISEVSGAPMYPVDWKSMRCPVSDTIEERKCARPTS
;
A
#
# COMPACT_ATOMS: atom_id res chain seq x y z
N MET A 1 -14.84 69.83 -40.62
CA MET A 1 -14.76 69.32 -39.23
C MET A 1 -14.30 67.86 -39.29
N SER A 2 -13.03 67.66 -39.07
CA SER A 2 -12.35 66.40 -39.23
C SER A 2 -12.19 65.72 -37.86
N SER A 3 -12.71 64.54 -37.68
CA SER A 3 -12.47 63.76 -36.48
C SER A 3 -11.60 62.54 -36.82
N SER A 4 -10.39 62.59 -36.31
CA SER A 4 -9.39 61.52 -36.40
C SER A 4 -9.67 60.44 -35.36
N GLY A 5 -10.01 59.23 -35.81
CA GLY A 5 -10.14 58.07 -34.99
C GLY A 5 -8.80 57.41 -34.74
N SER A 6 -8.35 57.33 -33.50
CA SER A 6 -7.16 56.62 -33.07
C SER A 6 -7.54 55.14 -32.75
N THR A 7 -6.93 54.20 -33.44
CA THR A 7 -7.02 52.76 -33.16
C THR A 7 -6.12 52.41 -31.97
N PRO A 8 -6.58 51.57 -30.98
CA PRO A 8 -5.74 51.13 -29.91
C PRO A 8 -4.76 50.02 -30.40
N VAL A 9 -3.49 50.21 -30.07
CA VAL A 9 -2.40 49.28 -30.32
C VAL A 9 -2.58 48.10 -29.38
N THR A 10 -2.81 46.92 -29.95
CA THR A 10 -2.87 45.63 -29.22
C THR A 10 -1.44 45.29 -28.73
N SER A 11 -1.25 45.34 -27.42
CA SER A 11 -0.03 44.92 -26.78
C SER A 11 0.13 43.37 -26.91
N ARG A 12 1.23 42.95 -27.52
CA ARG A 12 1.69 41.55 -27.61
C ARG A 12 1.79 40.98 -26.18
N PRO A 13 1.37 39.72 -25.94
CA PRO A 13 1.63 39.05 -24.67
C PRO A 13 3.15 38.87 -24.53
N SER A 14 3.68 39.30 -23.41
CA SER A 14 5.09 39.15 -23.04
C SER A 14 5.43 37.66 -22.92
N THR A 15 6.48 37.28 -23.64
CA THR A 15 7.12 35.95 -23.54
C THR A 15 7.45 35.64 -22.08
N PRO A 16 7.11 34.45 -21.57
CA PRO A 16 7.45 34.12 -20.20
C PRO A 16 8.97 34.07 -20.02
N ALA A 17 9.44 34.73 -18.99
CA ALA A 17 10.84 34.86 -18.63
C ALA A 17 11.51 33.50 -18.52
N ARG A 18 12.71 33.44 -19.17
CA ARG A 18 13.68 32.34 -19.10
C ARG A 18 13.86 31.90 -17.64
N SER A 19 13.44 30.67 -17.31
CA SER A 19 13.52 30.09 -15.98
C SER A 19 14.99 30.04 -15.53
N LYS A 20 15.27 30.75 -14.43
CA LYS A 20 16.48 30.61 -13.63
C LYS A 20 16.58 29.19 -13.09
N ASP A 21 17.80 28.68 -13.00
CA ASP A 21 18.10 27.44 -12.26
C ASP A 21 17.50 27.54 -10.87
N MET A 22 16.49 26.69 -10.58
CA MET A 22 15.80 26.68 -9.29
C MET A 22 16.72 25.99 -8.28
N ALA A 23 17.21 26.77 -7.31
CA ALA A 23 17.98 26.24 -6.19
C ALA A 23 17.09 25.35 -5.29
N ALA A 24 17.69 24.48 -4.50
CA ALA A 24 16.99 23.53 -3.61
C ALA A 24 16.00 24.20 -2.62
N SER A 25 16.10 25.53 -2.43
CA SER A 25 15.19 26.36 -1.62
C SER A 25 13.87 26.71 -2.32
N ASP A 26 13.78 26.51 -3.65
CA ASP A 26 12.62 26.93 -4.45
C ASP A 26 11.68 25.77 -4.84
N LEU A 27 11.87 24.57 -4.25
CA LEU A 27 10.99 23.45 -4.51
C LEU A 27 9.60 23.70 -3.91
N PRO A 28 8.52 23.47 -4.67
CA PRO A 28 7.17 23.64 -4.16
C PRO A 28 6.89 22.61 -3.04
N THR A 29 6.17 23.02 -2.01
CA THR A 29 5.76 22.11 -0.92
C THR A 29 4.80 21.02 -1.42
N HIS A 30 3.98 21.35 -2.42
CA HIS A 30 3.03 20.44 -3.06
C HIS A 30 3.19 20.52 -4.57
N ALA A 31 2.98 19.41 -5.25
CA ALA A 31 3.05 19.32 -6.69
C ALA A 31 1.75 18.79 -7.29
N ILE A 32 1.40 19.27 -8.47
CA ILE A 32 0.29 18.76 -9.28
C ILE A 32 0.83 17.90 -10.43
N PRO A 33 0.06 16.92 -10.93
CA PRO A 33 0.48 16.11 -12.07
C PRO A 33 0.84 16.96 -13.27
N GLY A 34 1.97 16.66 -13.91
CA GLY A 34 2.51 17.42 -15.05
C GLY A 34 3.34 18.65 -14.66
N GLN A 35 3.46 18.99 -13.38
CA GLN A 35 4.27 20.11 -12.93
C GLN A 35 5.77 19.75 -12.94
N PRO A 36 6.63 20.52 -13.62
CA PRO A 36 8.07 20.36 -13.53
C PRO A 36 8.56 20.81 -12.16
N LEU A 37 9.38 19.97 -11.50
CA LEU A 37 9.86 20.20 -10.14
C LEU A 37 11.29 20.71 -10.11
N CYS A 38 12.20 20.05 -10.83
CA CYS A 38 13.62 20.36 -10.83
C CYS A 38 14.34 19.76 -12.03
N SER A 39 15.62 20.14 -12.21
CA SER A 39 16.48 19.58 -13.26
C SER A 39 16.92 18.16 -12.91
N ALA A 40 16.90 17.27 -13.90
CA ALA A 40 17.39 15.90 -13.76
C ALA A 40 18.92 15.81 -13.56
N ARG A 41 19.65 16.92 -13.68
CA ARG A 41 21.08 16.97 -13.36
C ARG A 41 21.36 16.96 -11.87
N GLU A 42 20.51 17.60 -11.09
CA GLU A 42 20.71 17.77 -9.64
C GLU A 42 20.04 16.69 -8.81
N TYR A 43 18.92 16.16 -9.30
CA TYR A 43 18.09 15.19 -8.60
C TYR A 43 17.86 13.92 -9.43
N ALA A 44 17.60 12.81 -8.75
CA ALA A 44 17.14 11.57 -9.35
C ALA A 44 15.61 11.41 -9.18
N PRO A 45 14.89 10.89 -10.18
CA PRO A 45 13.45 10.64 -10.04
C PRO A 45 13.18 9.56 -8.99
N GLY A 46 12.15 9.78 -8.18
CA GLY A 46 11.65 8.88 -7.16
C GLY A 46 10.18 8.50 -7.39
N PRO A 47 9.56 7.79 -6.44
CA PRO A 47 8.14 7.48 -6.50
C PRO A 47 7.28 8.75 -6.68
N GLY A 48 6.28 8.67 -7.57
CA GLY A 48 5.40 9.79 -7.87
C GLY A 48 6.00 10.87 -8.78
N THR A 49 7.15 10.60 -9.41
CA THR A 49 7.79 11.48 -10.41
C THR A 49 8.29 10.67 -11.61
N TYR A 50 8.48 11.33 -12.73
CA TYR A 50 9.09 10.75 -13.93
C TYR A 50 10.06 11.75 -14.59
N LEU A 51 10.95 11.23 -15.42
CA LEU A 51 11.89 12.03 -16.20
C LEU A 51 11.24 12.41 -17.54
N ASP A 52 11.16 13.71 -17.79
CA ASP A 52 10.81 14.25 -19.11
C ASP A 52 12.08 14.80 -19.78
N GLU A 53 12.56 14.10 -20.78
CA GLU A 53 13.76 14.47 -21.52
C GLU A 53 13.54 15.69 -22.41
N TYR A 54 12.30 15.98 -22.78
CA TYR A 54 11.92 17.07 -23.66
C TYR A 54 11.60 18.37 -22.92
N ALA A 55 11.41 18.32 -21.59
CA ALA A 55 11.18 19.51 -20.81
C ALA A 55 12.43 20.39 -20.77
N LEU A 56 12.31 21.60 -21.28
CA LEU A 56 13.41 22.58 -21.46
C LEU A 56 13.83 23.26 -20.14
N LEU A 57 14.05 22.51 -19.08
CA LEU A 57 14.65 23.02 -17.86
C LEU A 57 16.17 22.76 -17.87
N GLY A 58 16.93 23.74 -18.30
CA GLY A 58 18.39 23.72 -18.20
C GLY A 58 19.14 22.74 -19.13
N GLY A 59 18.50 22.21 -20.19
CA GLY A 59 19.19 21.41 -21.24
C GLY A 59 19.62 20.02 -20.82
N GLY A 60 18.93 19.39 -19.84
CA GLY A 60 19.26 18.05 -19.37
C GLY A 60 18.04 17.22 -18.91
N GLY A 61 16.84 17.57 -19.34
CA GLY A 61 15.60 16.97 -18.87
C GLY A 61 15.11 17.54 -17.54
N ALA A 62 13.82 17.40 -17.28
CA ALA A 62 13.19 17.82 -16.04
C ALA A 62 12.56 16.63 -15.32
N ILE A 63 12.56 16.66 -13.99
CA ILE A 63 11.76 15.74 -13.18
C ILE A 63 10.38 16.37 -13.01
N VAL A 64 9.35 15.63 -13.43
CA VAL A 64 7.96 16.07 -13.47
C VAL A 64 7.15 15.22 -12.50
N ALA A 65 6.22 15.86 -11.79
CA ALA A 65 5.29 15.15 -10.90
C ALA A 65 4.29 14.32 -11.71
N SER A 66 4.10 13.05 -11.33
CA SER A 66 3.09 12.17 -11.91
C SER A 66 1.81 12.12 -11.07
N VAL A 67 1.88 12.51 -9.79
CA VAL A 67 0.77 12.48 -8.86
C VAL A 67 0.65 13.81 -8.12
N LEU A 68 -0.57 14.10 -7.61
CA LEU A 68 -0.82 15.21 -6.68
C LEU A 68 -0.30 14.82 -5.29
N GLY A 69 0.55 15.63 -4.68
CA GLY A 69 1.06 15.33 -3.35
C GLY A 69 2.11 16.28 -2.81
N ALA A 70 2.63 15.96 -1.63
CA ALA A 70 3.72 16.68 -1.02
C ALA A 70 5.06 16.27 -1.65
N VAL A 71 5.92 17.24 -1.90
CA VAL A 71 7.26 17.00 -2.43
C VAL A 71 8.21 16.65 -1.29
N VAL A 72 8.87 15.49 -1.39
CA VAL A 72 9.82 14.98 -0.42
C VAL A 72 11.18 14.74 -1.08
N VAL A 73 12.22 15.32 -0.52
CA VAL A 73 13.61 15.11 -0.97
C VAL A 73 14.31 14.17 0.01
N SER A 74 14.73 13.01 -0.46
CA SER A 74 15.50 12.03 0.33
C SER A 74 16.97 12.04 -0.11
N LYS A 75 17.88 12.19 0.86
CA LYS A 75 19.31 11.98 0.62
C LYS A 75 19.57 10.47 0.61
N ASN A 76 20.22 9.96 -0.41
CA ASN A 76 20.62 8.56 -0.48
C ASN A 76 21.70 8.28 0.58
N THR A 77 21.28 7.91 1.78
CA THR A 77 22.15 7.25 2.75
C THR A 77 22.14 5.76 2.44
N THR A 78 23.04 5.33 1.59
CA THR A 78 23.31 3.89 1.38
C THR A 78 23.92 3.31 2.66
N LYS A 79 23.08 2.72 3.53
CA LYS A 79 23.56 1.67 4.45
C LYS A 79 23.62 0.37 3.64
N PRO A 80 24.78 -0.29 3.51
CA PRO A 80 24.84 -1.62 2.94
C PRO A 80 24.16 -2.59 3.91
N SER A 81 23.00 -3.11 3.52
CA SER A 81 22.39 -4.26 4.19
C SER A 81 23.19 -5.51 3.78
N THR A 82 24.11 -5.93 4.63
CA THR A 82 24.76 -7.23 4.58
C THR A 82 23.76 -8.29 5.04
N THR A 83 23.11 -8.95 4.09
CA THR A 83 22.46 -10.25 4.33
C THR A 83 23.29 -11.29 3.63
N PRO A 84 23.75 -12.38 4.30
CA PRO A 84 24.54 -13.43 3.67
C PRO A 84 23.62 -14.32 2.84
N THR A 85 23.85 -14.33 1.53
CA THR A 85 23.16 -15.17 0.56
C THR A 85 23.77 -16.58 0.59
N SER A 86 22.94 -17.58 0.86
CA SER A 86 23.22 -18.98 0.56
C SER A 86 22.87 -19.29 -0.89
N ASN A 87 23.79 -20.04 -1.52
CA ASN A 87 23.87 -20.52 -2.90
C ASN A 87 22.58 -21.04 -3.54
N GLY A 88 22.42 -20.75 -4.84
CA GLY A 88 21.58 -21.57 -5.72
C GLY A 88 21.26 -20.97 -7.09
N LEU A 89 21.98 -21.44 -8.13
CA LEU A 89 21.58 -21.58 -9.55
C LEU A 89 21.24 -20.33 -10.37
N LYS A 90 22.20 -20.04 -11.25
CA LYS A 90 22.10 -19.11 -12.39
C LYS A 90 20.98 -19.50 -13.37
N ARG A 91 20.01 -18.65 -13.55
CA ARG A 91 19.19 -18.57 -14.76
C ARG A 91 19.39 -17.19 -15.39
N LYS A 92 19.94 -17.17 -16.62
CA LYS A 92 20.09 -15.95 -17.43
C LYS A 92 18.70 -15.55 -17.90
N GLU A 93 18.22 -14.39 -17.43
CA GLU A 93 17.21 -13.61 -18.13
C GLU A 93 17.76 -12.23 -18.44
N ALA A 94 17.64 -11.84 -19.69
CA ALA A 94 18.08 -10.57 -20.23
C ALA A 94 17.10 -9.48 -19.78
N GLY A 95 17.64 -8.35 -19.27
CA GLY A 95 16.85 -7.13 -19.05
C GLY A 95 16.83 -6.62 -17.61
N ALA A 96 17.88 -6.84 -16.83
CA ALA A 96 18.02 -6.14 -15.55
C ALA A 96 18.74 -4.80 -15.77
N GLU A 97 18.02 -3.71 -15.56
CA GLU A 97 18.62 -2.38 -15.43
C GLU A 97 19.67 -2.41 -14.33
N LYS A 98 20.87 -1.95 -14.66
CA LYS A 98 21.98 -1.81 -13.74
C LYS A 98 21.58 -0.80 -12.64
N GLY A 99 21.22 -1.28 -11.47
CA GLY A 99 21.05 -0.49 -10.26
C GLY A 99 22.40 0.07 -9.79
N GLY A 100 22.95 1.05 -10.52
CA GLY A 100 23.99 1.92 -10.03
C GLY A 100 23.36 2.82 -8.96
N SER A 101 23.94 2.87 -7.76
CA SER A 101 23.54 3.84 -6.74
C SER A 101 23.85 5.24 -7.25
N ASP A 102 22.79 5.92 -7.72
CA ASP A 102 22.89 7.31 -8.15
C ASP A 102 23.17 8.17 -6.90
N PRO A 103 24.32 8.89 -6.84
CA PRO A 103 24.67 9.68 -5.66
C PRO A 103 23.77 10.92 -5.48
N ARG A 104 22.96 11.26 -6.49
CA ARG A 104 22.06 12.42 -6.44
C ARG A 104 20.94 12.23 -5.42
N PRO A 105 20.51 13.28 -4.72
CA PRO A 105 19.33 13.22 -3.90
C PRO A 105 18.11 12.86 -4.76
N ARG A 106 17.22 12.02 -4.19
CA ARG A 106 16.02 11.57 -4.89
C ARG A 106 14.85 12.45 -4.51
N ILE A 107 14.13 12.96 -5.52
CA ILE A 107 12.88 13.69 -5.32
C ILE A 107 11.68 12.77 -5.57
N SER A 108 10.75 12.77 -4.65
CA SER A 108 9.52 11.97 -4.73
C SER A 108 8.31 12.84 -4.39
N VAL A 109 7.16 12.50 -4.97
CA VAL A 109 5.89 13.14 -4.63
C VAL A 109 5.02 12.10 -3.93
N VAL A 110 4.76 12.34 -2.65
CA VAL A 110 3.97 11.46 -1.80
C VAL A 110 2.58 12.04 -1.64
N ARG A 111 1.55 11.27 -1.92
CA ARG A 111 0.19 11.69 -1.59
C ARG A 111 0.11 11.90 -0.08
N PRO A 112 -0.39 13.04 0.40
CA PRO A 112 -0.67 13.16 1.81
C PRO A 112 -1.64 12.04 2.18
N ALA A 113 -1.23 11.18 3.10
CA ALA A 113 -2.17 10.26 3.72
C ALA A 113 -3.24 11.13 4.36
N SER A 114 -4.42 11.16 3.76
CA SER A 114 -5.52 11.96 4.28
C SER A 114 -5.82 11.45 5.68
N LYS A 115 -5.57 12.30 6.68
CA LYS A 115 -6.09 12.08 8.03
C LYS A 115 -7.62 12.11 7.94
N GLY A 116 -8.23 10.95 7.74
CA GLY A 116 -9.69 10.82 7.63
C GLY A 116 -10.18 10.73 6.18
N GLY A 117 -9.99 9.61 5.53
CA GLY A 117 -10.53 9.29 4.22
C GLY A 117 -9.43 8.85 3.26
N SER A 118 -8.88 7.70 3.52
CA SER A 118 -8.06 7.00 2.56
C SER A 118 -8.91 6.69 1.34
N ALA A 119 -8.60 7.30 0.20
CA ALA A 119 -8.97 6.72 -1.09
C ALA A 119 -8.45 5.28 -1.06
N GLY A 120 -9.35 4.29 -1.00
CA GLY A 120 -9.16 2.90 -0.66
C GLY A 120 -7.77 2.34 -0.94
N ALA A 121 -7.07 1.94 0.10
CA ALA A 121 -5.87 1.14 -0.08
C ALA A 121 -6.28 -0.16 -0.74
N VAL A 122 -5.81 -0.38 -1.95
CA VAL A 122 -6.03 -1.64 -2.68
C VAL A 122 -5.09 -2.68 -2.09
N PRO A 123 -5.60 -3.85 -1.66
CA PRO A 123 -4.75 -4.92 -1.16
C PRO A 123 -3.81 -5.44 -2.25
N ASP A 124 -2.53 -5.58 -1.95
CA ASP A 124 -1.55 -6.21 -2.85
C ASP A 124 -1.13 -7.58 -2.30
N VAL A 125 -0.44 -8.35 -3.14
CA VAL A 125 0.09 -9.67 -2.76
C VAL A 125 1.10 -9.50 -1.62
N ASP A 126 1.05 -10.41 -0.64
CA ASP A 126 1.81 -10.39 0.60
C ASP A 126 1.40 -9.36 1.66
N ASP A 127 0.43 -8.49 1.37
CA ASP A 127 -0.10 -7.57 2.37
C ASP A 127 -0.80 -8.32 3.51
N VAL A 128 -0.60 -7.80 4.73
CA VAL A 128 -1.35 -8.26 5.90
C VAL A 128 -2.60 -7.40 6.04
N VAL A 129 -3.74 -8.06 6.07
CA VAL A 129 -5.07 -7.43 6.11
C VAL A 129 -5.87 -7.88 7.32
N LEU A 130 -6.73 -6.99 7.82
CA LEU A 130 -7.77 -7.37 8.77
C LEU A 130 -9.08 -7.57 8.04
N VAL A 131 -9.70 -8.72 8.26
CA VAL A 131 -10.91 -9.13 7.57
C VAL A 131 -11.99 -9.54 8.55
N ARG A 132 -13.24 -9.30 8.19
CA ARG A 132 -14.42 -9.79 8.92
C ARG A 132 -14.97 -11.02 8.22
N VAL A 133 -15.20 -12.08 8.96
CA VAL A 133 -15.83 -13.30 8.45
C VAL A 133 -17.31 -13.04 8.22
N LEU A 134 -17.78 -13.23 6.99
CA LEU A 134 -19.18 -13.07 6.60
C LEU A 134 -19.92 -14.40 6.62
N ARG A 135 -19.34 -15.42 5.98
CA ARG A 135 -19.97 -16.72 5.79
C ARG A 135 -18.93 -17.83 5.80
N ILE A 136 -19.32 -18.97 6.36
CA ILE A 136 -18.45 -20.15 6.44
C ILE A 136 -19.09 -21.31 5.70
N ASN A 137 -18.31 -21.95 4.84
CA ASN A 137 -18.60 -23.20 4.16
C ASN A 137 -17.59 -24.26 4.62
N PRO A 138 -17.85 -25.56 4.46
CA PRO A 138 -16.90 -26.61 4.88
C PRO A 138 -15.53 -26.51 4.19
N ARG A 139 -15.45 -25.91 2.99
CA ARG A 139 -14.24 -25.81 2.18
C ARG A 139 -13.59 -24.43 2.22
N GLN A 140 -14.34 -23.37 2.55
CA GLN A 140 -13.86 -21.99 2.51
C GLN A 140 -14.67 -21.06 3.41
N ALA A 141 -14.06 -19.97 3.85
CA ALA A 141 -14.74 -18.85 4.48
C ALA A 141 -14.74 -17.65 3.54
N SER A 142 -15.89 -17.00 3.37
CA SER A 142 -16.02 -15.72 2.68
C SER A 142 -15.87 -14.60 3.69
N VAL A 143 -15.03 -13.63 3.38
CA VAL A 143 -14.66 -12.53 4.27
C VAL A 143 -14.72 -11.20 3.56
N ALA A 144 -14.88 -10.11 4.31
CA ALA A 144 -14.73 -8.74 3.82
C ALA A 144 -13.45 -8.13 4.41
N ILE A 145 -12.65 -7.50 3.56
CA ILE A 145 -11.41 -6.83 3.97
C ILE A 145 -11.78 -5.47 4.54
N LEU A 146 -11.42 -5.22 5.80
CA LEU A 146 -11.70 -3.97 6.50
C LEU A 146 -10.50 -3.03 6.51
N VAL A 147 -9.29 -3.57 6.69
CA VAL A 147 -8.05 -2.80 6.82
C VAL A 147 -6.96 -3.44 6.00
N VAL A 148 -6.21 -2.63 5.29
CA VAL A 148 -5.04 -3.05 4.51
C VAL A 148 -3.79 -2.42 5.14
N GLY A 149 -2.81 -3.26 5.54
CA GLY A 149 -1.61 -2.79 6.23
C GLY A 149 -1.89 -2.24 7.64
N GLU A 150 -1.05 -1.33 8.11
CA GLU A 150 -1.13 -0.82 9.49
C GLU A 150 -2.06 0.39 9.67
N SER A 151 -2.39 1.12 8.61
CA SER A 151 -2.98 2.46 8.75
C SER A 151 -4.20 2.73 7.88
N ASN A 152 -4.58 1.82 7.00
CA ASN A 152 -5.59 2.11 5.98
C ASN A 152 -6.85 1.27 6.19
N SER A 153 -7.93 1.92 6.64
CA SER A 153 -9.23 1.30 6.51
C SER A 153 -9.66 1.41 5.04
N SER A 154 -10.00 0.29 4.44
CA SER A 154 -10.63 0.28 3.12
C SER A 154 -12.00 0.92 3.22
N THR A 155 -12.27 1.92 2.38
CA THR A 155 -13.61 2.51 2.26
C THR A 155 -14.53 1.57 1.48
N ASP A 156 -13.93 0.77 0.59
CA ASP A 156 -14.63 -0.23 -0.19
C ASP A 156 -14.45 -1.61 0.44
N GLU A 157 -15.52 -2.36 0.59
CA GLU A 157 -15.47 -3.72 1.11
C GLU A 157 -14.98 -4.67 0.01
N TYR A 158 -13.67 -4.93 -0.01
CA TYR A 158 -13.11 -5.95 -0.88
C TYR A 158 -13.47 -7.35 -0.37
N GLY A 159 -14.01 -8.20 -1.25
CA GLY A 159 -14.29 -9.60 -0.95
C GLY A 159 -13.01 -10.42 -0.86
N GLY A 160 -12.96 -11.36 0.08
CA GLY A 160 -11.87 -12.32 0.21
C GLY A 160 -12.36 -13.73 0.49
N ILE A 161 -11.53 -14.70 0.19
CA ILE A 161 -11.78 -16.14 0.42
C ILE A 161 -10.59 -16.74 1.15
N ILE A 162 -10.85 -17.38 2.29
CA ILE A 162 -9.88 -18.23 2.99
C ILE A 162 -10.26 -19.68 2.73
N ARG A 163 -9.40 -20.43 2.03
CA ARG A 163 -9.64 -21.85 1.75
C ARG A 163 -9.15 -22.72 2.91
N ALA A 164 -9.77 -23.89 3.11
CA ALA A 164 -9.40 -24.81 4.19
C ALA A 164 -7.90 -25.17 4.18
N GLN A 165 -7.30 -25.30 3.00
CA GLN A 165 -5.88 -25.60 2.83
C GLN A 165 -4.93 -24.47 3.24
N ASP A 166 -5.43 -23.24 3.29
CA ASP A 166 -4.66 -22.02 3.58
C ASP A 166 -4.86 -21.53 5.03
N VAL A 167 -5.58 -22.31 5.86
CA VAL A 167 -5.80 -21.98 7.28
C VAL A 167 -4.61 -22.31 8.14
N ARG A 168 -3.92 -23.45 7.86
CA ARG A 168 -2.75 -23.93 8.61
C ARG A 168 -1.68 -24.45 7.65
N GLU A 169 -0.42 -24.36 8.07
CA GLU A 169 0.69 -24.92 7.30
C GLU A 169 0.71 -26.44 7.35
N THR A 170 0.42 -27.00 8.53
CA THR A 170 0.41 -28.44 8.80
C THR A 170 -1.01 -28.97 8.99
N GLU A 171 -1.22 -30.26 8.78
CA GLU A 171 -2.50 -30.97 8.98
C GLU A 171 -3.69 -30.34 8.23
N LYS A 172 -3.47 -29.94 6.98
CA LYS A 172 -4.47 -29.24 6.13
C LYS A 172 -5.77 -30.04 5.98
N ASP A 173 -5.68 -31.37 5.95
CA ASP A 173 -6.83 -32.26 5.79
C ASP A 173 -7.71 -32.39 7.04
N LYS A 174 -7.17 -32.06 8.23
CA LYS A 174 -7.90 -32.10 9.49
C LYS A 174 -8.60 -30.77 9.82
N VAL A 175 -8.45 -29.74 8.99
CA VAL A 175 -9.02 -28.43 9.21
C VAL A 175 -10.54 -28.49 9.03
N LYS A 176 -11.27 -28.20 10.09
CA LYS A 176 -12.71 -27.93 10.06
C LYS A 176 -12.91 -26.41 10.12
N MET A 177 -13.42 -25.81 9.06
CA MET A 177 -13.59 -24.37 8.96
C MET A 177 -14.44 -23.80 10.08
N GLN A 178 -15.49 -24.53 10.51
CA GLN A 178 -16.39 -24.15 11.60
C GLN A 178 -15.71 -24.07 12.99
N ASN A 179 -14.61 -24.83 13.17
CA ASN A 179 -13.83 -24.81 14.41
C ASN A 179 -12.70 -23.77 14.37
N CYS A 180 -12.41 -23.21 13.20
CA CYS A 180 -11.34 -22.23 13.05
C CYS A 180 -11.88 -20.80 13.08
N PHE A 181 -13.04 -20.57 12.50
CA PHE A 181 -13.66 -19.26 12.37
C PHE A 181 -15.15 -19.33 12.63
N LYS A 182 -15.76 -18.21 13.02
CA LYS A 182 -17.21 -18.02 13.03
C LYS A 182 -17.60 -16.71 12.35
N PRO A 183 -18.86 -16.59 11.86
CA PRO A 183 -19.34 -15.33 11.30
C PRO A 183 -19.22 -14.18 12.30
N GLY A 184 -18.72 -13.04 11.86
CA GLY A 184 -18.47 -11.87 12.71
C GLY A 184 -17.06 -11.79 13.31
N ASP A 185 -16.26 -12.87 13.30
CA ASP A 185 -14.89 -12.85 13.77
C ASP A 185 -14.03 -11.90 12.93
N ILE A 186 -13.12 -11.18 13.58
CA ILE A 186 -12.09 -10.36 12.93
C ILE A 186 -10.81 -11.18 12.88
N VAL A 187 -10.31 -11.37 11.67
CA VAL A 187 -9.17 -12.24 11.36
C VAL A 187 -8.06 -11.43 10.74
N ARG A 188 -6.84 -11.66 11.20
CA ARG A 188 -5.62 -11.18 10.52
C ARG A 188 -5.21 -12.23 9.49
N ALA A 189 -5.13 -11.82 8.23
CA ALA A 189 -4.79 -12.69 7.12
C ALA A 189 -3.76 -12.05 6.22
N ARG A 190 -3.10 -12.85 5.38
CA ARG A 190 -2.17 -12.38 4.35
C ARG A 190 -2.75 -12.65 2.98
N VAL A 191 -2.62 -11.70 2.07
CA VAL A 191 -3.04 -11.84 0.68
C VAL A 191 -2.06 -12.79 -0.04
N ILE A 192 -2.57 -13.89 -0.61
CA ILE A 192 -1.77 -14.84 -1.41
C ILE A 192 -1.81 -14.44 -2.87
N SER A 193 -2.98 -14.06 -3.35
CA SER A 193 -3.17 -13.68 -4.74
C SER A 193 -4.38 -12.76 -4.90
N LEU A 194 -4.39 -12.01 -5.99
CA LEU A 194 -5.48 -11.09 -6.34
C LEU A 194 -6.75 -11.82 -6.81
N GLY A 195 -6.72 -13.16 -6.81
CA GLY A 195 -7.88 -14.01 -7.05
C GLY A 195 -8.38 -13.97 -8.48
N ASP A 196 -9.71 -14.07 -8.62
CA ASP A 196 -10.44 -14.13 -9.89
C ASP A 196 -10.97 -12.77 -10.37
N GLY A 197 -10.47 -11.68 -9.79
CA GLY A 197 -10.93 -10.30 -10.06
C GLY A 197 -12.11 -9.85 -9.21
N THR A 198 -12.78 -10.78 -8.48
CA THR A 198 -13.89 -10.46 -7.58
C THR A 198 -13.51 -10.63 -6.13
N ASN A 199 -12.70 -11.66 -5.81
CA ASN A 199 -12.32 -12.00 -4.45
C ASN A 199 -10.81 -12.27 -4.36
N TYR A 200 -10.19 -11.76 -3.30
CA TYR A 200 -8.80 -12.03 -2.96
C TYR A 200 -8.67 -13.40 -2.30
N TYR A 201 -7.60 -14.14 -2.62
CA TYR A 201 -7.27 -15.35 -1.85
C TYR A 201 -6.37 -15.01 -0.69
N LEU A 202 -6.78 -15.44 0.51
CA LEU A 202 -6.15 -15.09 1.77
C LEU A 202 -5.66 -16.36 2.50
N SER A 203 -4.55 -16.23 3.23
CA SER A 203 -4.00 -17.25 4.10
C SER A 203 -3.96 -16.81 5.55
N THR A 204 -4.24 -17.76 6.43
CA THR A 204 -4.00 -17.63 7.88
C THR A 204 -3.03 -18.69 8.37
N ALA A 205 -2.20 -19.25 7.48
CA ALA A 205 -1.32 -20.38 7.79
C ALA A 205 -0.26 -20.05 8.84
N ALA A 206 0.33 -18.86 8.79
CA ALA A 206 1.35 -18.45 9.73
C ALA A 206 0.80 -18.28 11.17
N ASN A 207 1.70 -18.36 12.17
CA ASN A 207 1.31 -18.32 13.58
C ASN A 207 0.85 -16.94 14.05
N ASP A 208 1.31 -15.87 13.42
CA ASP A 208 0.93 -14.48 13.64
C ASP A 208 -0.43 -14.13 13.03
N LEU A 209 -0.94 -15.00 12.15
CA LEU A 209 -2.22 -14.84 11.47
C LEU A 209 -3.32 -15.68 12.15
N GLY A 210 -4.55 -15.23 12.01
CA GLY A 210 -5.73 -15.89 12.60
C GLY A 210 -6.69 -14.92 13.24
N VAL A 211 -7.59 -15.42 14.08
CA VAL A 211 -8.60 -14.63 14.80
C VAL A 211 -7.90 -13.72 15.81
N VAL A 212 -8.17 -12.42 15.70
CA VAL A 212 -7.67 -11.37 16.61
C VAL A 212 -8.77 -10.94 17.57
N PHE A 213 -10.01 -10.87 17.09
CA PHE A 213 -11.16 -10.48 17.88
C PHE A 213 -12.36 -11.37 17.53
N ALA A 214 -13.03 -11.85 18.54
CA ALA A 214 -14.25 -12.65 18.39
C ALA A 214 -15.23 -12.33 19.51
N ILE A 215 -16.51 -12.56 19.24
CA ILE A 215 -17.61 -12.38 20.19
C ILE A 215 -18.18 -13.75 20.49
N SER A 216 -18.43 -14.04 21.78
CA SER A 216 -19.05 -15.30 22.18
C SER A 216 -20.50 -15.37 21.69
N GLU A 217 -20.88 -16.51 21.13
CA GLU A 217 -22.27 -16.76 20.71
C GLU A 217 -23.25 -16.86 21.90
N VAL A 218 -22.74 -17.23 23.07
CA VAL A 218 -23.55 -17.45 24.26
C VAL A 218 -23.85 -16.15 25.00
N SER A 219 -22.81 -15.35 25.25
CA SER A 219 -22.91 -14.15 26.10
C SER A 219 -22.92 -12.84 25.35
N GLY A 220 -22.55 -12.85 24.05
CA GLY A 220 -22.35 -11.62 23.27
C GLY A 220 -21.13 -10.78 23.72
N ALA A 221 -20.32 -11.29 24.63
CA ALA A 221 -19.15 -10.60 25.16
C ALA A 221 -17.90 -10.89 24.32
N PRO A 222 -16.93 -9.93 24.27
CA PRO A 222 -15.67 -10.15 23.60
C PRO A 222 -14.86 -11.25 24.29
N MET A 223 -14.23 -12.11 23.48
CA MET A 223 -13.39 -13.21 23.95
C MET A 223 -11.92 -12.87 23.87
N TYR A 224 -11.12 -13.53 24.70
CA TYR A 224 -9.64 -13.42 24.66
C TYR A 224 -8.99 -14.77 24.33
N PRO A 225 -7.87 -14.79 23.60
CA PRO A 225 -7.19 -16.03 23.27
C PRO A 225 -6.52 -16.64 24.51
N VAL A 226 -6.75 -17.93 24.73
CA VAL A 226 -6.07 -18.74 25.76
C VAL A 226 -4.95 -19.54 25.13
N ASP A 227 -5.27 -20.16 24.00
CA ASP A 227 -4.37 -20.98 23.20
C ASP A 227 -4.47 -20.60 21.72
N TRP A 228 -3.58 -21.15 20.91
CA TRP A 228 -3.62 -21.00 19.45
C TRP A 228 -4.87 -21.63 18.79
N LYS A 229 -5.62 -22.46 19.53
CA LYS A 229 -6.84 -23.15 19.09
C LYS A 229 -8.11 -22.70 19.80
N SER A 230 -8.01 -21.94 20.88
CA SER A 230 -9.17 -21.66 21.73
C SER A 230 -9.18 -20.23 22.27
N MET A 231 -10.38 -19.68 22.36
CA MET A 231 -10.69 -18.42 23.03
C MET A 231 -11.64 -18.66 24.18
N ARG A 232 -11.53 -17.85 25.23
CA ARG A 232 -12.37 -17.94 26.45
C ARG A 232 -13.18 -16.66 26.57
N CYS A 233 -14.44 -16.81 26.93
CA CYS A 233 -15.31 -15.72 27.28
C CYS A 233 -15.16 -15.36 28.76
N PRO A 234 -14.91 -14.09 29.15
CA PRO A 234 -14.74 -13.69 30.53
C PRO A 234 -16.07 -13.71 31.34
N VAL A 235 -17.22 -13.65 30.64
CA VAL A 235 -18.54 -13.57 31.28
C VAL A 235 -19.16 -14.96 31.53
N SER A 236 -19.12 -15.81 30.48
CA SER A 236 -19.74 -17.15 30.55
C SER A 236 -18.74 -18.25 30.87
N ASP A 237 -17.47 -17.95 30.96
CA ASP A 237 -16.37 -18.88 31.19
C ASP A 237 -16.27 -20.01 30.13
N THR A 238 -17.04 -19.90 29.05
CA THR A 238 -17.05 -20.88 27.95
C THR A 238 -15.81 -20.77 27.11
N ILE A 239 -15.29 -21.93 26.70
CA ILE A 239 -14.15 -22.03 25.77
C ILE A 239 -14.72 -22.41 24.42
N GLU A 240 -14.36 -21.61 23.40
CA GLU A 240 -14.76 -21.83 22.02
C GLU A 240 -13.51 -22.04 21.14
N GLU A 241 -13.61 -23.01 20.24
CA GLU A 241 -12.50 -23.26 19.28
C GLU A 241 -12.43 -22.14 18.24
N ARG A 242 -11.20 -21.61 18.06
CA ARG A 242 -10.84 -20.64 17.03
C ARG A 242 -9.38 -20.82 16.65
N LYS A 243 -9.04 -20.51 15.40
CA LYS A 243 -7.62 -20.38 15.00
C LYS A 243 -7.13 -18.99 15.39
N CYS A 244 -6.56 -18.87 16.59
CA CYS A 244 -6.11 -17.59 17.12
C CYS A 244 -4.81 -17.10 16.48
N ALA A 245 -4.71 -15.79 16.27
CA ALA A 245 -3.45 -15.15 15.95
C ALA A 245 -2.56 -15.05 17.20
N ARG A 246 -1.26 -15.24 17.04
CA ARG A 246 -0.31 -14.97 18.13
C ARG A 246 -0.35 -13.47 18.46
N PRO A 247 -0.48 -13.07 19.74
CA PRO A 247 -0.38 -11.67 20.12
C PRO A 247 0.96 -11.10 19.67
N THR A 248 0.93 -9.95 19.02
CA THR A 248 2.14 -9.14 18.78
C THR A 248 2.41 -8.34 20.04
N SER A 249 3.54 -8.61 20.69
CA SER A 249 4.06 -7.84 21.82
C SER A 249 4.70 -6.56 21.35
#